data_f37c472d1d3884c399cda5129efb563f
#
_entry.id   f37c472d1d3884c399cda5129efb563f
#
_cell.length_a   1.000
_cell.length_b   1.000
_cell.length_c   1.000
_cell.angle_alpha   90.00
_cell.angle_beta   90.00
_cell.angle_gamma   90.00
#
_symmetry.space_group_name_H-M   'P 1'
#
loop_
_entity.id
_entity.type
_entity.pdbx_description
1 polymer ?
#
loop_
_entity_poly.entity_id
_entity_poly.type
_entity_poly.pdbx_seq_one_letter_code
_entity_poly.pdbx_strand_id
1 'polypeptide(L)'
;MRSDVIKKGAPAAPNRSLLYALGYTKEELERPIIGVVCSYNEIVPGHMNLDKIAEAVKAGIRAAGGTPVEFPAIAVCDGIAMGHVGMKYSLVTRDLIADSTEAMAMAHQFDGLVMIPNCDKNVPGLLMAAARVNIPTIFVSGGPMMAGTMNDGRRTCLSHMFEAVGSYYAGKLDEAGLEEYENNACPTCGSCSGMYTANSMNCLTEAIGMGLRGNGTIPAVWSARLRLAKHAGMQIMELVEKDIRPRDIMTEAAFHNAETIDMALGCSTNTMLHLPAIAHECGIELSFDMANEISDKTPNLCHLAPAGNTYMEDLERAGGVYAVMAELSKAGLIDTSLITCTGKTIAENLEGVVNRDPELIRPIDNPYSKTGGIAVLKGNLAPDGCVVKQSAVAAEMMQHEGPARVFDSEEDAIQAIYAGKIVAGDVVVIRYEGPKGGPGMREMLNPTSAIAGMGLDKDVALITDGRFSGATRGASIGHVSPEAASGGPIGLVEEGDLIAIDIPAHTITLKVDEATLAARKAKWVCPEPKIKTGYLARYAKLVSSADKGAILE
;
A
#
# COMPACT_ATOMS: atom_id res chain seq x y z
N MET A 1 -31.10 5.30 -15.05
CA MET A 1 -30.19 5.67 -13.96
C MET A 1 -30.55 4.87 -12.73
N ARG A 2 -29.56 4.43 -11.99
CA ARG A 2 -29.74 3.66 -10.73
C ARG A 2 -30.48 4.50 -9.67
N SER A 3 -30.17 5.79 -9.60
CA SER A 3 -30.80 6.75 -8.69
C SER A 3 -32.29 7.04 -9.00
N ASP A 4 -32.83 6.54 -10.12
CA ASP A 4 -34.23 6.76 -10.47
C ASP A 4 -35.19 6.18 -9.42
N VAL A 5 -34.80 5.14 -8.69
CA VAL A 5 -35.59 4.52 -7.63
C VAL A 5 -35.89 5.49 -6.47
N ILE A 6 -35.01 6.47 -6.21
CA ILE A 6 -35.20 7.49 -5.17
C ILE A 6 -35.64 8.85 -5.74
N LYS A 7 -35.72 9.00 -7.07
CA LYS A 7 -36.01 10.27 -7.73
C LYS A 7 -37.33 10.29 -8.50
N LYS A 8 -37.77 9.16 -9.09
CA LYS A 8 -38.87 9.13 -10.04
C LYS A 8 -40.14 8.49 -9.49
N GLY A 9 -41.25 9.00 -9.97
CA GLY A 9 -42.59 8.49 -9.66
C GLY A 9 -43.12 8.90 -8.29
N ALA A 10 -44.42 8.63 -8.04
CA ALA A 10 -45.08 8.93 -6.78
C ALA A 10 -44.49 8.19 -5.58
N PRO A 11 -44.09 6.91 -5.67
CA PRO A 11 -43.49 6.19 -4.55
C PRO A 11 -42.18 6.82 -4.01
N ALA A 12 -41.41 7.51 -4.87
CA ALA A 12 -40.19 8.22 -4.47
C ALA A 12 -40.41 9.63 -3.92
N ALA A 13 -41.66 10.08 -3.75
CA ALA A 13 -41.93 11.41 -3.19
C ALA A 13 -41.35 11.64 -1.79
N PRO A 14 -41.42 10.67 -0.83
CA PRO A 14 -40.77 10.80 0.47
C PRO A 14 -39.26 11.01 0.35
N ASN A 15 -38.59 10.25 -0.53
CA ASN A 15 -37.15 10.36 -0.78
C ASN A 15 -36.79 11.75 -1.32
N ARG A 16 -37.54 12.25 -2.33
CA ARG A 16 -37.32 13.60 -2.88
C ARG A 16 -37.52 14.68 -1.83
N SER A 17 -38.50 14.51 -0.91
CA SER A 17 -38.70 15.48 0.16
C SER A 17 -37.46 15.61 1.05
N LEU A 18 -36.75 14.51 1.32
CA LEU A 18 -35.50 14.51 2.09
C LEU A 18 -34.34 15.12 1.28
N LEU A 19 -34.29 14.84 -0.03
CA LEU A 19 -33.30 15.47 -0.93
C LEU A 19 -33.50 16.98 -1.04
N TYR A 20 -34.75 17.46 -1.08
CA TYR A 20 -35.06 18.89 -1.01
C TYR A 20 -34.65 19.52 0.33
N ALA A 21 -34.77 18.79 1.45
CA ALA A 21 -34.29 19.26 2.74
C ALA A 21 -32.75 19.46 2.78
N LEU A 22 -32.00 18.77 1.91
CA LEU A 22 -30.55 18.97 1.70
C LEU A 22 -30.26 20.16 0.76
N GLY A 23 -31.29 20.82 0.21
CA GLY A 23 -31.14 21.99 -0.68
C GLY A 23 -31.00 21.66 -2.16
N TYR A 24 -31.17 20.39 -2.57
CA TYR A 24 -31.18 20.06 -4.01
C TYR A 24 -32.41 20.60 -4.71
N THR A 25 -32.24 21.08 -5.94
CA THR A 25 -33.33 21.55 -6.78
C THR A 25 -33.92 20.41 -7.61
N LYS A 26 -35.09 20.66 -8.22
CA LYS A 26 -35.72 19.69 -9.11
C LYS A 26 -34.82 19.37 -10.31
N GLU A 27 -34.17 20.38 -10.87
CA GLU A 27 -33.25 20.25 -12.02
C GLU A 27 -32.02 19.44 -11.68
N GLU A 28 -31.48 19.56 -10.46
CA GLU A 28 -30.36 18.73 -9.98
C GLU A 28 -30.78 17.27 -9.82
N LEU A 29 -32.01 17.00 -9.36
CA LEU A 29 -32.53 15.62 -9.22
C LEU A 29 -32.87 14.97 -10.57
N GLU A 30 -32.97 15.70 -11.66
CA GLU A 30 -33.11 15.14 -13.02
C GLU A 30 -31.80 14.60 -13.58
N ARG A 31 -30.66 14.99 -13.00
CA ARG A 31 -29.30 14.59 -13.40
C ARG A 31 -28.87 13.28 -12.72
N PRO A 32 -27.80 12.60 -13.22
CA PRO A 32 -27.15 11.53 -12.48
C PRO A 32 -26.63 12.02 -11.12
N ILE A 33 -26.84 11.22 -10.07
CA ILE A 33 -26.32 11.49 -8.73
C ILE A 33 -25.00 10.77 -8.56
N ILE A 34 -23.93 11.53 -8.36
CA ILE A 34 -22.56 11.01 -8.21
C ILE A 34 -22.13 11.11 -6.74
N GLY A 35 -21.84 9.96 -6.14
CA GLY A 35 -21.25 9.92 -4.79
C GLY A 35 -19.79 10.36 -4.84
N VAL A 36 -19.41 11.31 -3.99
CA VAL A 36 -18.03 11.75 -3.79
C VAL A 36 -17.57 11.23 -2.44
N VAL A 37 -16.75 10.18 -2.45
CA VAL A 37 -16.27 9.52 -1.24
C VAL A 37 -14.98 10.20 -0.82
N CYS A 38 -15.06 11.10 0.15
CA CYS A 38 -13.93 11.92 0.58
C CYS A 38 -13.37 11.46 1.93
N SER A 39 -12.08 11.16 1.97
CA SER A 39 -11.41 10.69 3.18
C SER A 39 -10.77 11.83 3.99
N TYR A 40 -11.26 13.06 3.83
CA TYR A 40 -10.77 14.22 4.57
C TYR A 40 -10.82 14.01 6.08
N ASN A 41 -9.73 14.39 6.75
CA ASN A 41 -9.65 14.56 8.20
C ASN A 41 -8.44 15.44 8.57
N GLU A 42 -8.37 15.90 9.82
CA GLU A 42 -7.35 16.83 10.31
C GLU A 42 -6.17 16.13 11.02
N ILE A 43 -6.17 14.79 11.13
CA ILE A 43 -5.12 14.03 11.83
C ILE A 43 -4.13 13.37 10.87
N VAL A 44 -4.52 13.09 9.63
CA VAL A 44 -3.67 12.42 8.64
C VAL A 44 -3.07 13.48 7.71
N PRO A 45 -1.74 13.70 7.69
CA PRO A 45 -1.12 14.71 6.81
C PRO A 45 -1.46 14.52 5.34
N GLY A 46 -1.62 13.27 4.89
CA GLY A 46 -2.05 12.93 3.53
C GLY A 46 -3.51 13.29 3.22
N HIS A 47 -4.32 13.60 4.21
CA HIS A 47 -5.76 13.79 4.06
C HIS A 47 -6.24 15.22 4.37
N MET A 48 -5.40 16.04 4.98
CA MET A 48 -5.79 17.38 5.44
C MET A 48 -6.18 18.36 4.32
N ASN A 49 -5.91 18.05 3.07
CA ASN A 49 -6.27 18.87 1.89
C ASN A 49 -7.30 18.19 0.98
N LEU A 50 -7.86 17.05 1.37
CA LEU A 50 -8.80 16.31 0.52
C LEU A 50 -10.15 17.01 0.36
N ASP A 51 -10.52 17.90 1.28
CA ASP A 51 -11.64 18.83 1.15
C ASP A 51 -11.55 19.66 -0.14
N LYS A 52 -10.36 20.21 -0.44
CA LYS A 52 -10.09 21.00 -1.66
C LYS A 52 -10.14 20.14 -2.92
N ILE A 53 -9.67 18.89 -2.82
CA ILE A 53 -9.77 17.92 -3.91
C ILE A 53 -11.24 17.60 -4.17
N ALA A 54 -12.05 17.35 -3.11
CA ALA A 54 -13.48 17.07 -3.24
C ALA A 54 -14.23 18.24 -3.88
N GLU A 55 -13.94 19.49 -3.50
CA GLU A 55 -14.52 20.67 -4.12
C GLU A 55 -14.18 20.76 -5.62
N ALA A 56 -12.93 20.46 -6.00
CA ALA A 56 -12.52 20.44 -7.39
C ALA A 56 -13.24 19.32 -8.19
N VAL A 57 -13.39 18.12 -7.60
CA VAL A 57 -14.17 17.00 -8.18
C VAL A 57 -15.63 17.42 -8.38
N LYS A 58 -16.25 17.97 -7.33
CA LYS A 58 -17.66 18.43 -7.40
C LYS A 58 -17.86 19.50 -8.49
N ALA A 59 -16.90 20.42 -8.65
CA ALA A 59 -16.92 21.39 -9.74
C ALA A 59 -16.87 20.72 -11.12
N GLY A 60 -16.03 19.68 -11.29
CA GLY A 60 -15.96 18.89 -12.52
C GLY A 60 -17.25 18.15 -12.84
N ILE A 61 -17.86 17.49 -11.83
CA ILE A 61 -19.15 16.78 -11.97
C ILE A 61 -20.25 17.75 -12.41
N ARG A 62 -20.37 18.92 -11.75
CA ARG A 62 -21.37 19.93 -12.11
C ARG A 62 -21.17 20.46 -13.52
N ALA A 63 -19.91 20.71 -13.91
CA ALA A 63 -19.58 21.19 -15.26
C ALA A 63 -19.97 20.17 -16.35
N ALA A 64 -19.90 18.87 -16.04
CA ALA A 64 -20.30 17.78 -16.93
C ALA A 64 -21.77 17.36 -16.80
N GLY A 65 -22.60 18.08 -16.02
CA GLY A 65 -24.03 17.88 -15.93
C GLY A 65 -24.50 16.85 -14.91
N GLY A 66 -23.66 16.47 -13.95
CA GLY A 66 -24.00 15.60 -12.81
C GLY A 66 -24.35 16.39 -11.55
N THR A 67 -24.93 15.69 -10.57
CA THR A 67 -25.21 16.19 -9.21
C THR A 67 -24.32 15.48 -8.21
N PRO A 68 -23.28 16.14 -7.64
CA PRO A 68 -22.39 15.52 -6.67
C PRO A 68 -23.00 15.51 -5.27
N VAL A 69 -22.82 14.39 -4.55
CA VAL A 69 -23.19 14.21 -3.14
C VAL A 69 -21.99 13.64 -2.40
N GLU A 70 -21.44 14.41 -1.47
CA GLU A 70 -20.27 13.99 -0.70
C GLU A 70 -20.65 13.20 0.55
N PHE A 71 -19.88 12.16 0.85
CA PHE A 71 -19.90 11.45 2.13
C PHE A 71 -18.50 10.97 2.52
N PRO A 72 -18.20 10.80 3.82
CA PRO A 72 -16.85 10.50 4.29
C PRO A 72 -16.48 9.03 4.19
N ALA A 73 -15.17 8.76 4.00
CA ALA A 73 -14.51 7.54 4.39
C ALA A 73 -13.48 7.85 5.49
N ILE A 74 -13.21 6.87 6.38
CA ILE A 74 -12.20 7.03 7.43
C ILE A 74 -10.79 6.78 6.89
N ALA A 75 -9.79 7.22 7.65
CA ALA A 75 -8.38 6.85 7.44
C ALA A 75 -7.62 6.91 8.77
N VAL A 76 -6.62 6.03 8.90
CA VAL A 76 -5.61 6.05 9.97
C VAL A 76 -4.29 6.50 9.36
N CYS A 77 -3.52 7.32 10.07
CA CYS A 77 -2.16 7.67 9.69
C CYS A 77 -1.20 6.60 10.22
N ASP A 78 -0.62 5.80 9.33
CA ASP A 78 0.33 4.76 9.71
C ASP A 78 1.56 5.35 10.40
N GLY A 79 2.08 6.48 9.93
CA GLY A 79 3.23 7.15 10.53
C GLY A 79 2.98 7.60 11.98
N ILE A 80 1.81 8.16 12.28
CA ILE A 80 1.43 8.54 13.66
C ILE A 80 1.13 7.31 14.53
N ALA A 81 0.59 6.25 13.95
CA ALA A 81 0.28 5.01 14.64
C ALA A 81 1.50 4.09 14.87
N MET A 82 2.64 4.36 14.19
CA MET A 82 3.84 3.55 14.21
C MET A 82 4.46 3.44 15.61
N GLY A 83 4.91 2.24 15.98
CA GLY A 83 5.65 2.00 17.22
C GLY A 83 4.81 1.93 18.50
N HIS A 84 3.48 1.90 18.40
CA HIS A 84 2.58 1.71 19.54
C HIS A 84 1.32 0.93 19.16
N VAL A 85 0.44 0.65 20.14
CA VAL A 85 -0.77 -0.18 19.96
C VAL A 85 -1.69 0.33 18.84
N GLY A 86 -1.65 1.62 18.51
CA GLY A 86 -2.44 2.23 17.42
C GLY A 86 -2.18 1.58 16.07
N MET A 87 -0.97 1.06 15.83
CA MET A 87 -0.63 0.44 14.54
C MET A 87 -1.41 -0.85 14.26
N LYS A 88 -1.93 -1.52 15.29
CA LYS A 88 -2.84 -2.66 15.15
C LYS A 88 -4.19 -2.29 14.52
N TYR A 89 -4.56 -1.00 14.58
CA TYR A 89 -5.78 -0.47 13.97
C TYR A 89 -5.63 -0.01 12.52
N SER A 90 -4.41 -0.02 11.97
CA SER A 90 -4.17 0.42 10.60
C SER A 90 -4.79 -0.55 9.57
N LEU A 91 -4.25 -1.78 9.44
CA LEU A 91 -4.71 -2.72 8.39
C LEU A 91 -6.20 -3.03 8.49
N VAL A 92 -6.71 -3.19 9.69
CA VAL A 92 -8.12 -3.53 9.93
C VAL A 92 -9.10 -2.46 9.42
N THR A 93 -8.64 -1.22 9.21
CA THR A 93 -9.47 -0.17 8.60
C THR A 93 -9.68 -0.38 7.12
N ARG A 94 -8.85 -1.15 6.41
CA ARG A 94 -9.03 -1.45 4.99
C ARG A 94 -10.40 -2.08 4.73
N ASP A 95 -10.72 -3.14 5.45
CA ASP A 95 -12.00 -3.84 5.32
C ASP A 95 -13.17 -2.97 5.85
N LEU A 96 -12.97 -2.27 6.97
CA LEU A 96 -13.98 -1.36 7.51
C LEU A 96 -14.32 -0.21 6.55
N ILE A 97 -13.33 0.32 5.83
CA ILE A 97 -13.52 1.33 4.79
C ILE A 97 -14.34 0.74 3.63
N ALA A 98 -14.00 -0.47 3.20
CA ALA A 98 -14.72 -1.17 2.15
C ALA A 98 -16.19 -1.38 2.54
N ASP A 99 -16.44 -1.95 3.72
CA ASP A 99 -17.78 -2.25 4.25
C ASP A 99 -18.64 -0.98 4.39
N SER A 100 -18.10 0.06 5.01
CA SER A 100 -18.84 1.31 5.25
C SER A 100 -19.14 2.06 3.94
N THR A 101 -18.21 2.05 2.99
CA THR A 101 -18.40 2.70 1.68
C THR A 101 -19.43 1.93 0.85
N GLU A 102 -19.37 0.60 0.83
CA GLU A 102 -20.39 -0.25 0.21
C GLU A 102 -21.77 0.04 0.79
N ALA A 103 -21.90 0.03 2.12
CA ALA A 103 -23.17 0.30 2.80
C ALA A 103 -23.76 1.66 2.40
N MET A 104 -22.95 2.72 2.36
CA MET A 104 -23.39 4.06 1.95
C MET A 104 -23.79 4.10 0.47
N ALA A 105 -22.98 3.52 -0.41
CA ALA A 105 -23.23 3.54 -1.84
C ALA A 105 -24.50 2.75 -2.22
N MET A 106 -24.70 1.58 -1.59
CA MET A 106 -25.86 0.72 -1.84
C MET A 106 -27.15 1.31 -1.26
N ALA A 107 -27.10 1.90 -0.08
CA ALA A 107 -28.27 2.50 0.55
C ALA A 107 -28.79 3.73 -0.20
N HIS A 108 -27.91 4.54 -0.78
CA HIS A 108 -28.28 5.84 -1.40
C HIS A 108 -28.36 5.79 -2.93
N GLN A 109 -28.10 4.64 -3.56
CA GLN A 109 -28.34 4.36 -4.98
C GLN A 109 -27.68 5.34 -5.95
N PHE A 110 -26.40 5.67 -5.74
CA PHE A 110 -25.62 6.52 -6.64
C PHE A 110 -25.51 5.92 -8.05
N ASP A 111 -25.45 6.78 -9.07
CA ASP A 111 -25.24 6.39 -10.47
C ASP A 111 -23.76 6.15 -10.80
N GLY A 112 -22.86 6.79 -10.05
CA GLY A 112 -21.42 6.61 -10.13
C GLY A 112 -20.72 7.13 -8.88
N LEU A 113 -19.43 6.84 -8.72
CA LEU A 113 -18.62 7.23 -7.56
C LEU A 113 -17.31 7.87 -8.00
N VAL A 114 -16.89 8.92 -7.29
CA VAL A 114 -15.52 9.41 -7.31
C VAL A 114 -14.91 9.14 -5.94
N MET A 115 -13.87 8.30 -5.89
CA MET A 115 -13.16 7.93 -4.68
C MET A 115 -11.96 8.84 -4.48
N ILE A 116 -11.85 9.47 -3.28
CA ILE A 116 -10.78 10.42 -2.94
C ILE A 116 -10.00 9.87 -1.74
N PRO A 117 -9.13 8.88 -1.96
CA PRO A 117 -8.20 8.35 -0.94
C PRO A 117 -6.88 9.13 -0.93
N ASN A 118 -5.97 8.74 -0.01
CA ASN A 118 -4.54 9.03 -0.17
C ASN A 118 -3.61 8.11 0.64
N CYS A 119 -4.00 7.62 1.82
CA CYS A 119 -3.12 6.84 2.71
C CYS A 119 -3.21 5.33 2.51
N ASP A 120 -2.32 4.62 3.19
CA ASP A 120 -1.91 3.24 3.02
C ASP A 120 -3.06 2.22 2.91
N LYS A 121 -4.04 2.28 3.82
CA LYS A 121 -5.15 1.32 3.88
C LYS A 121 -6.43 1.88 3.30
N ASN A 122 -6.48 3.19 3.14
CA ASN A 122 -7.62 3.88 2.58
C ASN A 122 -7.73 3.66 1.06
N VAL A 123 -6.60 3.69 0.32
CA VAL A 123 -6.58 3.41 -1.12
C VAL A 123 -7.08 2.00 -1.42
N PRO A 124 -6.49 0.91 -0.86
CA PRO A 124 -6.97 -0.44 -1.14
C PRO A 124 -8.39 -0.69 -0.61
N GLY A 125 -8.78 -0.13 0.54
CA GLY A 125 -10.14 -0.27 1.06
C GLY A 125 -11.20 0.32 0.13
N LEU A 126 -10.95 1.47 -0.47
CA LEU A 126 -11.85 2.06 -1.45
C LEU A 126 -11.84 1.31 -2.80
N LEU A 127 -10.69 0.72 -3.22
CA LEU A 127 -10.65 -0.16 -4.39
C LEU A 127 -11.48 -1.45 -4.17
N MET A 128 -11.40 -2.05 -2.98
CA MET A 128 -12.27 -3.16 -2.58
C MET A 128 -13.75 -2.76 -2.65
N ALA A 129 -14.12 -1.60 -2.09
CA ALA A 129 -15.50 -1.09 -2.17
C ALA A 129 -15.97 -0.89 -3.61
N ALA A 130 -15.12 -0.31 -4.47
CA ALA A 130 -15.43 -0.10 -5.88
C ALA A 130 -15.69 -1.44 -6.59
N ALA A 131 -14.88 -2.47 -6.32
CA ALA A 131 -15.07 -3.81 -6.85
C ALA A 131 -16.40 -4.44 -6.41
N ARG A 132 -16.75 -4.34 -5.12
CA ARG A 132 -17.99 -4.88 -4.56
C ARG A 132 -19.22 -4.21 -5.13
N VAL A 133 -19.27 -2.88 -5.09
CA VAL A 133 -20.42 -2.09 -5.52
C VAL A 133 -20.60 -2.17 -7.04
N ASN A 134 -19.52 -2.22 -7.79
CA ASN A 134 -19.46 -2.39 -9.23
C ASN A 134 -20.39 -1.47 -10.03
N ILE A 135 -20.37 -0.19 -9.70
CA ILE A 135 -20.98 0.90 -10.51
C ILE A 135 -19.87 1.80 -11.06
N PRO A 136 -20.09 2.58 -12.11
CA PRO A 136 -19.07 3.45 -12.69
C PRO A 136 -18.31 4.21 -11.60
N THR A 137 -17.00 4.06 -11.56
CA THR A 137 -16.15 4.60 -10.48
C THR A 137 -14.82 5.07 -11.03
N ILE A 138 -14.32 6.20 -10.52
CA ILE A 138 -12.99 6.72 -10.81
C ILE A 138 -12.29 7.16 -9.52
N PHE A 139 -10.97 7.06 -9.50
CA PHE A 139 -10.12 7.47 -8.37
C PHE A 139 -9.37 8.76 -8.66
N VAL A 140 -9.27 9.61 -7.65
CA VAL A 140 -8.34 10.74 -7.62
C VAL A 140 -7.77 10.89 -6.22
N SER A 141 -6.50 10.55 -6.06
CA SER A 141 -5.81 10.61 -4.78
C SER A 141 -5.40 12.03 -4.40
N GLY A 142 -5.10 12.25 -3.12
CA GLY A 142 -4.60 13.52 -2.62
C GLY A 142 -3.21 13.91 -3.11
N GLY A 143 -2.42 12.93 -3.54
CA GLY A 143 -1.05 13.09 -4.02
C GLY A 143 0.02 13.01 -2.92
N PRO A 144 1.29 12.79 -3.30
CA PRO A 144 2.42 12.73 -2.39
C PRO A 144 2.80 14.12 -1.85
N MET A 145 3.41 14.16 -0.65
CA MET A 145 4.10 15.35 -0.17
C MET A 145 5.41 15.56 -0.94
N MET A 146 5.94 16.77 -0.86
CA MET A 146 7.29 17.07 -1.34
C MET A 146 8.34 16.41 -0.42
N ALA A 147 9.50 16.07 -0.95
CA ALA A 147 10.63 15.68 -0.12
C ALA A 147 11.10 16.85 0.75
N GLY A 148 11.54 16.53 1.96
CA GLY A 148 12.16 17.51 2.84
C GLY A 148 13.55 17.94 2.39
N THR A 149 14.07 19.01 2.99
CA THR A 149 15.43 19.50 2.76
C THR A 149 16.04 19.90 4.09
N MET A 150 17.17 19.32 4.43
CA MET A 150 17.97 19.66 5.60
C MET A 150 18.70 21.00 5.39
N ASN A 151 19.18 21.61 6.47
CA ASN A 151 19.89 22.91 6.42
C ASN A 151 21.17 22.87 5.54
N ASP A 152 21.77 21.70 5.38
CA ASP A 152 22.92 21.49 4.50
C ASP A 152 22.56 21.23 3.03
N GLY A 153 21.27 21.29 2.68
CA GLY A 153 20.75 21.07 1.33
C GLY A 153 20.48 19.60 0.97
N ARG A 154 20.78 18.64 1.84
CA ARG A 154 20.43 17.22 1.60
C ARG A 154 18.92 17.05 1.63
N ARG A 155 18.39 16.25 0.71
CA ARG A 155 16.99 15.87 0.72
C ARG A 155 16.71 14.81 1.78
N THR A 156 15.54 14.88 2.37
CA THR A 156 15.12 13.99 3.45
C THR A 156 13.65 13.58 3.31
N CYS A 157 13.24 12.62 4.13
CA CYS A 157 11.88 12.11 4.16
C CYS A 157 11.60 11.41 5.51
N LEU A 158 10.38 10.95 5.72
CA LEU A 158 9.97 10.32 6.97
C LEU A 158 10.83 9.10 7.37
N SER A 159 11.30 8.27 6.41
CA SER A 159 12.17 7.13 6.76
C SER A 159 13.50 7.57 7.38
N HIS A 160 14.08 8.66 6.88
CA HIS A 160 15.30 9.22 7.47
C HIS A 160 15.07 9.76 8.89
N MET A 161 13.86 10.29 9.19
CA MET A 161 13.50 10.68 10.55
C MET A 161 13.52 9.45 11.50
N PHE A 162 12.96 8.32 11.08
CA PHE A 162 13.01 7.09 11.87
C PHE A 162 14.46 6.57 12.05
N GLU A 163 15.29 6.64 11.01
CA GLU A 163 16.72 6.28 11.09
C GLU A 163 17.51 7.24 11.99
N ALA A 164 17.15 8.53 12.00
CA ALA A 164 17.74 9.54 12.89
C ALA A 164 17.53 9.19 14.37
N VAL A 165 16.36 8.64 14.74
CA VAL A 165 16.12 8.12 16.10
C VAL A 165 17.13 7.02 16.46
N GLY A 166 17.37 6.05 15.56
CA GLY A 166 18.39 5.03 15.76
C GLY A 166 19.81 5.61 15.93
N SER A 167 20.13 6.61 15.10
CA SER A 167 21.43 7.31 15.17
C SER A 167 21.59 8.11 16.48
N TYR A 168 20.51 8.67 16.98
CA TYR A 168 20.49 9.37 18.28
C TYR A 168 20.80 8.37 19.43
N TYR A 169 20.13 7.23 19.48
CA TYR A 169 20.41 6.21 20.49
C TYR A 169 21.82 5.61 20.36
N ALA A 170 22.39 5.58 19.17
CA ALA A 170 23.77 5.17 18.92
C ALA A 170 24.81 6.28 19.28
N GLY A 171 24.38 7.45 19.73
CA GLY A 171 25.24 8.60 20.06
C GLY A 171 25.92 9.24 18.84
N LYS A 172 25.41 9.00 17.63
CA LYS A 172 25.89 9.57 16.35
C LYS A 172 25.21 10.89 15.99
N LEU A 173 24.09 11.19 16.61
CA LEU A 173 23.29 12.39 16.40
C LEU A 173 22.94 12.99 17.77
N ASP A 174 23.00 14.31 17.90
CA ASP A 174 22.57 15.02 19.09
C ASP A 174 21.10 15.49 19.00
N GLU A 175 20.58 16.10 20.06
CA GLU A 175 19.21 16.57 20.15
C GLU A 175 18.91 17.63 19.07
N ALA A 176 19.85 18.55 18.80
CA ALA A 176 19.67 19.58 17.78
C ALA A 176 19.58 18.98 16.36
N GLY A 177 20.38 17.96 16.07
CA GLY A 177 20.29 17.22 14.81
C GLY A 177 18.97 16.44 14.68
N LEU A 178 18.45 15.88 15.77
CA LEU A 178 17.15 15.21 15.78
C LEU A 178 16.02 16.20 15.50
N GLU A 179 16.02 17.36 16.18
CA GLU A 179 15.05 18.44 15.97
C GLU A 179 15.08 18.97 14.52
N GLU A 180 16.26 19.03 13.90
CA GLU A 180 16.38 19.42 12.49
C GLU A 180 15.62 18.45 11.57
N TYR A 181 15.72 17.11 11.80
CA TYR A 181 14.92 16.11 11.07
C TYR A 181 13.42 16.28 11.34
N GLU A 182 13.01 16.48 12.59
CA GLU A 182 11.59 16.68 12.95
C GLU A 182 10.96 17.83 12.17
N ASN A 183 11.68 18.94 12.03
CA ASN A 183 11.17 20.15 11.36
C ASN A 183 11.18 20.04 9.83
N ASN A 184 12.03 19.17 9.23
CA ASN A 184 12.28 19.19 7.80
C ASN A 184 11.83 17.93 7.04
N ALA A 185 11.64 16.78 7.71
CA ALA A 185 11.38 15.51 7.03
C ALA A 185 10.02 15.46 6.30
N CYS A 186 9.02 16.19 6.79
CA CYS A 186 7.65 16.18 6.24
C CYS A 186 7.17 17.64 5.98
N PRO A 187 7.61 18.28 4.88
CA PRO A 187 7.45 19.74 4.73
C PRO A 187 6.08 20.17 4.23
N THR A 188 5.24 19.28 3.70
CA THR A 188 3.94 19.63 3.10
C THR A 188 2.85 18.61 3.45
N CYS A 189 1.59 18.94 3.17
CA CYS A 189 0.54 17.94 3.12
C CYS A 189 0.79 16.93 1.98
N GLY A 190 0.16 15.79 2.05
CA GLY A 190 0.28 14.71 1.07
C GLY A 190 0.60 13.36 1.74
N SER A 191 0.55 12.27 0.98
CA SER A 191 1.12 10.99 1.38
C SER A 191 2.65 11.09 1.47
N CYS A 192 3.33 10.05 1.92
CA CYS A 192 4.79 10.08 2.04
C CYS A 192 5.48 10.49 0.73
N SER A 193 6.68 11.07 0.79
CA SER A 193 7.43 11.50 -0.39
C SER A 193 8.16 10.37 -1.13
N GLY A 194 8.37 9.20 -0.50
CA GLY A 194 9.02 8.03 -1.11
C GLY A 194 8.04 7.00 -1.65
N MET A 195 8.57 5.91 -2.27
CA MET A 195 7.78 4.77 -2.77
C MET A 195 7.44 3.81 -1.61
N TYR A 196 6.63 4.32 -0.67
CA TYR A 196 6.09 3.59 0.46
C TYR A 196 4.67 3.11 0.11
N THR A 197 3.96 2.50 1.05
CA THR A 197 2.68 1.82 0.78
C THR A 197 1.63 2.72 0.15
N ALA A 198 1.42 3.94 0.67
CA ALA A 198 0.43 4.88 0.12
C ALA A 198 0.70 5.19 -1.36
N ASN A 199 1.94 5.56 -1.70
CA ASN A 199 2.32 5.90 -3.07
C ASN A 199 2.35 4.67 -3.98
N SER A 200 2.78 3.51 -3.47
CA SER A 200 2.67 2.25 -4.20
C SER A 200 1.22 2.01 -4.64
N MET A 201 0.27 2.04 -3.70
CA MET A 201 -1.14 1.80 -4.03
C MET A 201 -1.75 2.90 -4.92
N ASN A 202 -1.34 4.17 -4.75
CA ASN A 202 -1.78 5.26 -5.63
C ASN A 202 -1.24 5.11 -7.07
N CYS A 203 0.01 4.64 -7.24
CA CYS A 203 0.59 4.31 -8.55
C CYS A 203 -0.08 3.09 -9.17
N LEU A 204 -0.34 2.04 -8.37
CA LEU A 204 -1.01 0.84 -8.85
C LEU A 204 -2.48 1.09 -9.20
N THR A 205 -3.13 2.10 -8.61
CA THR A 205 -4.46 2.57 -9.05
C THR A 205 -4.43 3.08 -10.49
N GLU A 206 -3.36 3.77 -10.91
CA GLU A 206 -3.16 4.11 -12.34
C GLU A 206 -2.88 2.87 -13.19
N ALA A 207 -2.01 1.97 -12.69
CA ALA A 207 -1.60 0.77 -13.40
C ALA A 207 -2.76 -0.17 -13.70
N ILE A 208 -3.67 -0.37 -12.74
CA ILE A 208 -4.91 -1.14 -12.91
C ILE A 208 -5.86 -0.46 -13.90
N GLY A 209 -5.76 0.86 -14.08
CA GLY A 209 -6.61 1.65 -14.95
C GLY A 209 -7.75 2.39 -14.23
N MET A 210 -7.79 2.43 -12.90
CA MET A 210 -8.84 3.09 -12.11
C MET A 210 -8.59 4.57 -11.83
N GLY A 211 -7.38 5.07 -12.09
CA GLY A 211 -6.98 6.47 -11.91
C GLY A 211 -6.47 7.10 -13.20
N LEU A 212 -6.63 8.41 -13.34
CA LEU A 212 -6.07 9.17 -14.45
C LEU A 212 -4.55 9.31 -14.29
N ARG A 213 -3.85 9.53 -15.41
CA ARG A 213 -2.40 9.80 -15.42
C ARG A 213 -2.02 10.88 -14.42
N GLY A 214 -1.03 10.59 -13.57
CA GLY A 214 -0.55 11.45 -12.50
C GLY A 214 -1.31 11.29 -11.19
N ASN A 215 -2.24 10.33 -11.11
CA ASN A 215 -2.96 10.05 -9.85
C ASN A 215 -1.99 9.74 -8.71
N GLY A 216 -1.00 8.89 -8.92
CA GLY A 216 -0.03 8.49 -7.89
C GLY A 216 1.14 9.45 -7.72
N THR A 217 1.43 10.33 -8.70
CA THR A 217 2.74 11.01 -8.76
C THR A 217 2.67 12.53 -8.68
N ILE A 218 1.59 13.18 -9.13
CA ILE A 218 1.46 14.65 -9.00
C ILE A 218 1.44 15.03 -7.53
N PRO A 219 2.38 15.88 -7.05
CA PRO A 219 2.40 16.32 -5.64
C PRO A 219 1.10 17.01 -5.20
N ALA A 220 0.75 16.78 -3.92
CA ALA A 220 -0.47 17.31 -3.31
C ALA A 220 -0.61 18.84 -3.41
N VAL A 221 0.51 19.54 -3.32
CA VAL A 221 0.56 21.03 -3.31
C VAL A 221 0.63 21.66 -4.70
N TRP A 222 0.75 20.86 -5.77
CA TRP A 222 0.80 21.42 -7.12
C TRP A 222 -0.60 21.72 -7.66
N SER A 223 -0.76 22.84 -8.35
CA SER A 223 -2.04 23.20 -9.01
C SER A 223 -2.51 22.15 -10.02
N ALA A 224 -1.59 21.33 -10.56
CA ALA A 224 -1.92 20.21 -11.42
C ALA A 224 -2.81 19.17 -10.72
N ARG A 225 -2.67 18.97 -9.41
CA ARG A 225 -3.52 18.08 -8.61
C ARG A 225 -4.99 18.51 -8.64
N LEU A 226 -5.26 19.82 -8.50
CA LEU A 226 -6.64 20.35 -8.60
C LEU A 226 -7.22 20.23 -10.00
N ARG A 227 -6.39 20.38 -11.05
CA ARG A 227 -6.84 20.15 -12.43
C ARG A 227 -7.18 18.69 -12.66
N LEU A 228 -6.34 17.76 -12.16
CA LEU A 228 -6.61 16.33 -12.23
C LEU A 228 -7.94 15.98 -11.55
N ALA A 229 -8.20 16.55 -10.37
CA ALA A 229 -9.44 16.35 -9.63
C ALA A 229 -10.67 16.81 -10.42
N LYS A 230 -10.60 17.99 -11.08
CA LYS A 230 -11.68 18.46 -11.97
C LYS A 230 -11.88 17.53 -13.15
N HIS A 231 -10.80 17.05 -13.78
CA HIS A 231 -10.89 16.10 -14.89
C HIS A 231 -11.52 14.78 -14.45
N ALA A 232 -11.16 14.24 -13.28
CA ALA A 232 -11.80 13.05 -12.72
C ALA A 232 -13.31 13.27 -12.50
N GLY A 233 -13.70 14.45 -12.01
CA GLY A 233 -15.10 14.83 -11.85
C GLY A 233 -15.87 14.96 -13.18
N MET A 234 -15.22 15.34 -14.26
CA MET A 234 -15.83 15.32 -15.60
C MET A 234 -15.86 13.88 -16.16
N GLN A 235 -14.79 13.14 -15.99
CA GLN A 235 -14.63 11.80 -16.55
C GLN A 235 -15.62 10.78 -15.98
N ILE A 236 -16.01 10.88 -14.72
CA ILE A 236 -17.02 9.99 -14.14
C ILE A 236 -18.35 10.05 -14.91
N MET A 237 -18.71 11.20 -15.47
CA MET A 237 -19.94 11.34 -16.23
C MET A 237 -19.91 10.53 -17.53
N GLU A 238 -18.75 10.45 -18.20
CA GLU A 238 -18.56 9.58 -19.37
C GLU A 238 -18.65 8.10 -18.99
N LEU A 239 -18.05 7.72 -17.84
CA LEU A 239 -18.13 6.33 -17.35
C LEU A 239 -19.58 5.93 -17.06
N VAL A 240 -20.37 6.83 -16.47
CA VAL A 240 -21.81 6.61 -16.22
C VAL A 240 -22.59 6.49 -17.53
N GLU A 241 -22.32 7.35 -18.51
CA GLU A 241 -22.97 7.30 -19.83
C GLU A 241 -22.66 5.99 -20.58
N LYS A 242 -21.39 5.55 -20.54
CA LYS A 242 -20.92 4.34 -21.23
C LYS A 242 -21.14 3.06 -20.42
N ASP A 243 -21.59 3.16 -19.17
CA ASP A 243 -21.73 2.08 -18.19
C ASP A 243 -20.43 1.26 -18.00
N ILE A 244 -19.27 1.94 -17.99
CA ILE A 244 -17.97 1.30 -17.72
C ILE A 244 -17.79 1.19 -16.20
N ARG A 245 -17.67 -0.04 -15.72
CA ARG A 245 -17.67 -0.38 -14.30
C ARG A 245 -16.30 -0.87 -13.82
N PRO A 246 -16.02 -0.85 -12.50
CA PRO A 246 -14.76 -1.34 -11.96
C PRO A 246 -14.35 -2.73 -12.43
N ARG A 247 -15.27 -3.71 -12.50
CA ARG A 247 -14.93 -5.08 -12.92
C ARG A 247 -14.72 -5.23 -14.43
N ASP A 248 -15.09 -4.22 -15.23
CA ASP A 248 -14.72 -4.17 -16.66
C ASP A 248 -13.25 -3.74 -16.82
N ILE A 249 -12.70 -3.03 -15.83
CA ILE A 249 -11.33 -2.51 -15.80
C ILE A 249 -10.43 -3.43 -14.98
N MET A 250 -10.84 -3.79 -13.76
CA MET A 250 -10.09 -4.61 -12.81
C MET A 250 -10.21 -6.10 -13.16
N THR A 251 -9.70 -6.48 -14.33
CA THR A 251 -9.63 -7.85 -14.82
C THR A 251 -8.36 -8.55 -14.34
N GLU A 252 -8.28 -9.87 -14.47
CA GLU A 252 -7.07 -10.64 -14.15
C GLU A 252 -5.83 -10.08 -14.88
N ALA A 253 -5.95 -9.77 -16.16
CA ALA A 253 -4.88 -9.16 -16.94
C ALA A 253 -4.48 -7.75 -16.42
N ALA A 254 -5.44 -6.97 -15.89
CA ALA A 254 -5.15 -5.67 -15.27
C ALA A 254 -4.37 -5.83 -13.95
N PHE A 255 -4.66 -6.87 -13.16
CA PHE A 255 -3.87 -7.19 -11.97
C PHE A 255 -2.47 -7.67 -12.34
N HIS A 256 -2.29 -8.48 -13.38
CA HIS A 256 -0.96 -8.87 -13.89
C HIS A 256 -0.15 -7.64 -14.34
N ASN A 257 -0.78 -6.69 -15.05
CA ASN A 257 -0.15 -5.42 -15.38
C ASN A 257 0.27 -4.65 -14.12
N ALA A 258 -0.60 -4.60 -13.10
CA ALA A 258 -0.31 -3.91 -11.84
C ALA A 258 0.88 -4.56 -11.11
N GLU A 259 0.92 -5.88 -11.00
CA GLU A 259 2.06 -6.61 -10.41
C GLU A 259 3.34 -6.37 -11.21
N THR A 260 3.29 -6.35 -12.56
CA THR A 260 4.44 -6.02 -13.40
C THR A 260 4.97 -4.60 -13.11
N ILE A 261 4.07 -3.63 -12.97
CA ILE A 261 4.45 -2.24 -12.65
C ILE A 261 4.95 -2.12 -11.21
N ASP A 262 4.37 -2.88 -10.28
CA ASP A 262 4.82 -3.01 -8.88
C ASP A 262 6.29 -3.45 -8.83
N MET A 263 6.64 -4.52 -9.57
CA MET A 263 8.00 -5.04 -9.67
C MET A 263 8.96 -4.04 -10.32
N ALA A 264 8.53 -3.35 -11.38
CA ALA A 264 9.36 -2.38 -12.10
C ALA A 264 9.63 -1.11 -11.28
N LEU A 265 8.66 -0.63 -10.50
CA LEU A 265 8.79 0.53 -9.61
C LEU A 265 9.55 0.20 -8.32
N GLY A 266 9.60 -1.07 -7.91
CA GLY A 266 10.10 -1.47 -6.60
C GLY A 266 9.23 -0.92 -5.47
N CYS A 267 7.94 -1.21 -5.50
CA CYS A 267 6.95 -0.76 -4.54
C CYS A 267 7.14 -1.36 -3.13
N SER A 268 6.19 -1.09 -2.25
CA SER A 268 6.15 -1.64 -0.89
C SER A 268 5.72 -3.10 -0.91
N THR A 269 6.30 -3.94 -0.04
CA THR A 269 5.85 -5.32 0.19
C THR A 269 4.37 -5.43 0.58
N ASN A 270 3.77 -4.36 1.09
CA ASN A 270 2.35 -4.30 1.41
C ASN A 270 1.44 -4.47 0.18
N THR A 271 1.94 -4.23 -1.04
CA THR A 271 1.19 -4.49 -2.28
C THR A 271 0.84 -5.97 -2.42
N MET A 272 1.73 -6.87 -1.95
CA MET A 272 1.52 -8.32 -1.90
C MET A 272 0.41 -8.75 -0.93
N LEU A 273 -0.09 -7.83 -0.12
CA LEU A 273 -1.26 -8.02 0.73
C LEU A 273 -2.51 -7.34 0.13
N HIS A 274 -2.33 -6.15 -0.46
CA HIS A 274 -3.44 -5.33 -0.91
C HIS A 274 -3.97 -5.71 -2.29
N LEU A 275 -3.10 -6.05 -3.25
CA LEU A 275 -3.54 -6.51 -4.57
C LEU A 275 -4.37 -7.80 -4.49
N PRO A 276 -3.95 -8.85 -3.75
CA PRO A 276 -4.79 -10.03 -3.53
C PRO A 276 -6.14 -9.72 -2.89
N ALA A 277 -6.18 -8.81 -1.90
CA ALA A 277 -7.44 -8.41 -1.27
C ALA A 277 -8.40 -7.69 -2.23
N ILE A 278 -7.89 -6.83 -3.11
CA ILE A 278 -8.70 -6.14 -4.13
C ILE A 278 -9.16 -7.12 -5.20
N ALA A 279 -8.28 -8.01 -5.67
CA ALA A 279 -8.58 -9.03 -6.67
C ALA A 279 -9.66 -10.00 -6.17
N HIS A 280 -9.59 -10.39 -4.90
CA HIS A 280 -10.61 -11.23 -4.25
C HIS A 280 -12.01 -10.62 -4.40
N GLU A 281 -12.17 -9.31 -4.24
CA GLU A 281 -13.46 -8.63 -4.42
C GLU A 281 -13.94 -8.61 -5.88
N CYS A 282 -13.04 -8.88 -6.82
CA CYS A 282 -13.36 -9.09 -8.23
C CYS A 282 -13.62 -10.58 -8.56
N GLY A 283 -13.45 -11.50 -7.61
CA GLY A 283 -13.51 -12.94 -7.82
C GLY A 283 -12.26 -13.51 -8.51
N ILE A 284 -11.12 -12.83 -8.37
CA ILE A 284 -9.82 -13.18 -8.96
C ILE A 284 -8.87 -13.58 -7.83
N GLU A 285 -8.14 -14.69 -8.02
CA GLU A 285 -7.11 -15.16 -7.09
C GLU A 285 -5.72 -14.74 -7.60
N LEU A 286 -4.96 -14.02 -6.78
CA LEU A 286 -3.55 -13.73 -7.00
C LEU A 286 -2.72 -14.51 -5.99
N SER A 287 -1.73 -15.27 -6.47
CA SER A 287 -0.87 -16.10 -5.62
C SER A 287 0.55 -15.56 -5.52
N PHE A 288 1.24 -15.90 -4.44
CA PHE A 288 2.65 -15.59 -4.28
C PHE A 288 3.55 -16.25 -5.35
N ASP A 289 3.15 -17.41 -5.89
CA ASP A 289 3.90 -18.05 -6.97
C ASP A 289 3.82 -17.24 -8.26
N MET A 290 2.64 -16.72 -8.58
CA MET A 290 2.44 -15.81 -9.72
C MET A 290 3.27 -14.54 -9.57
N ALA A 291 3.32 -13.95 -8.37
CA ALA A 291 4.12 -12.77 -8.09
C ALA A 291 5.62 -13.00 -8.36
N ASN A 292 6.17 -14.17 -7.99
CA ASN A 292 7.54 -14.54 -8.33
C ASN A 292 7.76 -14.71 -9.84
N GLU A 293 6.84 -15.38 -10.54
CA GLU A 293 6.94 -15.54 -12.00
C GLU A 293 6.95 -14.20 -12.73
N ILE A 294 6.18 -13.22 -12.25
CA ILE A 294 6.16 -11.86 -12.79
C ILE A 294 7.46 -11.14 -12.42
N SER A 295 7.91 -11.24 -11.16
CA SER A 295 9.14 -10.62 -10.69
C SER A 295 10.37 -11.09 -11.48
N ASP A 296 10.48 -12.40 -11.74
CA ASP A 296 11.60 -12.98 -12.48
C ASP A 296 11.71 -12.48 -13.93
N LYS A 297 10.59 -12.07 -14.52
CA LYS A 297 10.51 -11.59 -15.91
C LYS A 297 10.52 -10.07 -16.04
N THR A 298 10.28 -9.35 -14.94
CA THR A 298 10.11 -7.89 -14.93
C THR A 298 11.37 -7.21 -14.41
N PRO A 299 12.08 -6.40 -15.21
CA PRO A 299 13.21 -5.66 -14.71
C PRO A 299 12.78 -4.55 -13.76
N ASN A 300 13.60 -4.29 -12.73
CA ASN A 300 13.41 -3.14 -11.84
C ASN A 300 13.97 -1.88 -12.52
N LEU A 301 13.09 -0.91 -12.78
CA LEU A 301 13.40 0.29 -13.55
C LEU A 301 13.58 1.54 -12.70
N CYS A 302 13.17 1.52 -11.41
CA CYS A 302 13.19 2.69 -10.54
C CYS A 302 13.77 2.37 -9.17
N HIS A 303 14.61 3.27 -8.65
CA HIS A 303 15.11 3.24 -7.29
C HIS A 303 14.72 4.52 -6.54
N LEU A 304 13.45 4.60 -6.13
CA LEU A 304 12.98 5.69 -5.26
C LEU A 304 13.28 5.36 -3.79
N ALA A 305 13.28 6.37 -2.92
CA ALA A 305 13.39 6.16 -1.49
C ALA A 305 12.37 5.10 -1.00
N PRO A 306 12.78 4.09 -0.19
CA PRO A 306 14.05 3.94 0.53
C PRO A 306 15.17 3.25 -0.26
N ALA A 307 14.92 2.71 -1.47
CA ALA A 307 15.92 2.01 -2.28
C ALA A 307 16.96 2.96 -2.91
N GLY A 308 16.63 4.24 -3.07
CA GLY A 308 17.47 5.29 -3.63
C GLY A 308 17.19 6.66 -3.02
N ASN A 309 17.77 7.70 -3.63
CA ASN A 309 17.70 9.09 -3.15
C ASN A 309 16.77 9.97 -4.01
N THR A 310 15.88 9.37 -4.78
CA THR A 310 14.86 10.05 -5.60
C THR A 310 13.48 9.86 -4.97
N TYR A 311 12.57 10.77 -5.26
CA TYR A 311 11.28 10.88 -4.61
C TYR A 311 10.13 10.95 -5.63
N MET A 312 8.90 10.91 -5.16
CA MET A 312 7.71 10.88 -6.01
C MET A 312 7.59 12.09 -6.95
N GLU A 313 8.00 13.26 -6.51
CA GLU A 313 8.03 14.47 -7.36
C GLU A 313 9.02 14.36 -8.52
N ASP A 314 10.11 13.62 -8.33
CA ASP A 314 11.10 13.37 -9.38
C ASP A 314 10.53 12.38 -10.39
N LEU A 315 9.83 11.34 -9.91
CA LEU A 315 9.12 10.39 -10.78
C LEU A 315 8.07 11.10 -11.64
N GLU A 316 7.30 12.05 -11.08
CA GLU A 316 6.35 12.84 -11.86
C GLU A 316 7.05 13.66 -12.96
N ARG A 317 8.16 14.31 -12.64
CA ARG A 317 8.94 15.07 -13.62
C ARG A 317 9.51 14.18 -14.72
N ALA A 318 9.91 12.96 -14.38
CA ALA A 318 10.40 11.96 -15.33
C ALA A 318 9.32 11.43 -16.29
N GLY A 319 8.03 11.58 -15.93
CA GLY A 319 6.89 11.16 -16.74
C GLY A 319 5.88 10.28 -16.02
N GLY A 320 6.12 10.00 -14.73
CA GLY A 320 5.20 9.28 -13.85
C GLY A 320 5.07 7.79 -14.17
N VAL A 321 4.03 7.19 -13.65
CA VAL A 321 3.72 5.76 -13.86
C VAL A 321 3.59 5.42 -15.33
N TYR A 322 2.98 6.29 -16.13
CA TYR A 322 2.81 6.05 -17.57
C TYR A 322 4.14 5.97 -18.33
N ALA A 323 5.19 6.68 -17.90
CA ALA A 323 6.51 6.53 -18.51
C ALA A 323 7.12 5.15 -18.20
N VAL A 324 6.90 4.61 -17.01
CA VAL A 324 7.29 3.22 -16.67
C VAL A 324 6.48 2.22 -17.49
N MET A 325 5.16 2.40 -17.60
CA MET A 325 4.31 1.57 -18.46
C MET A 325 4.77 1.60 -19.93
N ALA A 326 5.16 2.77 -20.44
CA ALA A 326 5.68 2.90 -21.79
C ALA A 326 7.01 2.15 -21.99
N GLU A 327 7.90 2.14 -20.98
CA GLU A 327 9.12 1.32 -21.03
C GLU A 327 8.80 -0.18 -21.06
N LEU A 328 7.90 -0.65 -20.18
CA LEU A 328 7.49 -2.05 -20.10
C LEU A 328 6.77 -2.52 -21.37
N SER A 329 5.97 -1.66 -21.98
CA SER A 329 5.25 -1.98 -23.23
C SER A 329 6.17 -2.25 -24.41
N LYS A 330 7.37 -1.65 -24.46
CA LYS A 330 8.38 -1.90 -25.51
C LYS A 330 8.84 -3.36 -25.54
N ALA A 331 8.84 -4.02 -24.39
CA ALA A 331 9.20 -5.43 -24.24
C ALA A 331 7.98 -6.38 -24.22
N GLY A 332 6.76 -5.84 -24.39
CA GLY A 332 5.54 -6.65 -24.34
C GLY A 332 5.24 -7.24 -22.96
N LEU A 333 5.72 -6.59 -21.89
CA LEU A 333 5.56 -7.09 -20.51
C LEU A 333 4.19 -6.72 -19.90
N ILE A 334 3.46 -5.80 -20.52
CA ILE A 334 2.09 -5.43 -20.10
C ILE A 334 1.12 -5.57 -21.27
N ASP A 335 -0.12 -5.92 -20.97
CA ASP A 335 -1.21 -5.92 -21.93
C ASP A 335 -1.75 -4.49 -22.10
N THR A 336 -1.46 -3.88 -23.24
CA THR A 336 -1.86 -2.52 -23.56
C THR A 336 -3.25 -2.40 -24.18
N SER A 337 -3.92 -3.52 -24.45
CA SER A 337 -5.28 -3.55 -25.04
C SER A 337 -6.40 -3.29 -24.01
N LEU A 338 -6.07 -3.34 -22.71
CA LEU A 338 -7.03 -3.23 -21.63
C LEU A 338 -7.62 -1.83 -21.52
N ILE A 339 -8.95 -1.76 -21.26
CA ILE A 339 -9.68 -0.51 -21.05
C ILE A 339 -9.37 0.07 -19.68
N THR A 340 -9.42 1.39 -19.58
CA THR A 340 -9.21 2.12 -18.34
C THR A 340 -10.36 3.06 -18.02
N CYS A 341 -10.31 3.73 -16.87
CA CYS A 341 -11.28 4.76 -16.46
C CYS A 341 -11.31 5.99 -17.39
N THR A 342 -10.43 6.09 -18.38
CA THR A 342 -10.50 7.11 -19.43
C THR A 342 -11.52 6.73 -20.53
N GLY A 343 -12.06 5.52 -20.51
CA GLY A 343 -12.85 4.96 -21.59
C GLY A 343 -12.04 4.60 -22.85
N LYS A 344 -10.71 4.59 -22.72
CA LYS A 344 -9.72 4.24 -23.74
C LYS A 344 -8.84 3.11 -23.26
N THR A 345 -8.15 2.47 -24.19
CA THR A 345 -7.15 1.44 -23.90
C THR A 345 -5.88 2.04 -23.31
N ILE A 346 -5.06 1.19 -22.66
CA ILE A 346 -3.72 1.58 -22.20
C ILE A 346 -2.87 2.03 -23.39
N ALA A 347 -2.92 1.35 -24.55
CA ALA A 347 -2.20 1.74 -25.74
C ALA A 347 -2.50 3.18 -26.17
N GLU A 348 -3.80 3.54 -26.24
CA GLU A 348 -4.23 4.91 -26.58
C GLU A 348 -3.77 5.94 -25.54
N ASN A 349 -3.79 5.57 -24.27
CA ASN A 349 -3.34 6.44 -23.18
C ASN A 349 -1.81 6.63 -23.14
N LEU A 350 -1.05 5.68 -23.69
CA LEU A 350 0.41 5.78 -23.79
C LEU A 350 0.89 6.56 -25.03
N GLU A 351 0.01 6.93 -25.96
CA GLU A 351 0.39 7.73 -27.13
C GLU A 351 1.05 9.05 -26.70
N GLY A 352 2.26 9.29 -27.23
CA GLY A 352 3.04 10.50 -26.92
C GLY A 352 3.62 10.58 -25.51
N VAL A 353 3.53 9.50 -24.72
CA VAL A 353 4.21 9.42 -23.43
C VAL A 353 5.72 9.26 -23.64
N VAL A 354 6.50 10.07 -22.94
CA VAL A 354 7.96 10.09 -23.03
C VAL A 354 8.56 9.96 -21.63
N ASN A 355 9.52 9.05 -21.51
CA ASN A 355 10.44 9.02 -20.37
C ASN A 355 11.42 10.20 -20.50
N ARG A 356 11.32 11.18 -19.59
CA ARG A 356 12.10 12.43 -19.62
C ARG A 356 13.38 12.36 -18.81
N ASP A 357 13.54 11.31 -18.01
CA ASP A 357 14.72 11.10 -17.17
C ASP A 357 15.11 9.60 -17.15
N PRO A 358 15.94 9.16 -18.13
CA PRO A 358 16.40 7.78 -18.21
C PRO A 358 17.35 7.35 -17.07
N GLU A 359 17.83 8.29 -16.26
CA GLU A 359 18.62 7.96 -15.07
C GLU A 359 17.72 7.57 -13.89
N LEU A 360 16.53 8.13 -13.82
CA LEU A 360 15.55 7.81 -12.79
C LEU A 360 14.66 6.62 -13.20
N ILE A 361 14.06 6.68 -14.38
CA ILE A 361 13.30 5.57 -14.98
C ILE A 361 14.25 4.92 -15.99
N ARG A 362 14.93 3.87 -15.58
CA ARG A 362 15.88 3.17 -16.45
C ARG A 362 15.18 2.60 -17.70
N PRO A 363 15.81 2.68 -18.87
CA PRO A 363 15.32 2.01 -20.06
C PRO A 363 15.28 0.48 -19.86
N ILE A 364 14.38 -0.18 -20.57
CA ILE A 364 14.16 -1.62 -20.49
C ILE A 364 15.42 -2.46 -20.75
N ASP A 365 16.35 -1.96 -21.55
CA ASP A 365 17.62 -2.59 -21.91
C ASP A 365 18.78 -2.26 -20.93
N ASN A 366 18.56 -1.33 -19.99
CA ASN A 366 19.55 -0.95 -18.97
C ASN A 366 18.91 -0.76 -17.58
N PRO A 367 18.23 -1.77 -17.01
CA PRO A 367 17.55 -1.67 -15.72
C PRO A 367 18.53 -1.63 -14.54
N TYR A 368 18.03 -1.27 -13.36
CA TYR A 368 18.77 -1.43 -12.08
C TYR A 368 18.98 -2.91 -11.73
N SER A 369 17.97 -3.74 -11.98
CA SER A 369 18.02 -5.20 -11.85
C SER A 369 17.24 -5.85 -12.99
N LYS A 370 17.65 -7.05 -13.39
CA LYS A 370 16.91 -7.87 -14.38
C LYS A 370 15.65 -8.48 -13.81
N THR A 371 15.52 -8.56 -12.50
CA THR A 371 14.36 -9.05 -11.76
C THR A 371 13.67 -7.90 -11.04
N GLY A 372 12.43 -8.10 -10.64
CA GLY A 372 11.57 -7.11 -9.99
C GLY A 372 12.06 -6.65 -8.63
N GLY A 373 11.41 -5.63 -8.09
CA GLY A 373 11.78 -5.05 -6.80
C GLY A 373 11.35 -5.86 -5.58
N ILE A 374 10.46 -6.84 -5.75
CA ILE A 374 9.90 -7.68 -4.68
C ILE A 374 10.18 -9.15 -5.00
N ALA A 375 10.48 -9.95 -3.97
CA ALA A 375 10.58 -11.39 -4.06
C ALA A 375 9.75 -12.07 -2.96
N VAL A 376 9.19 -13.23 -3.27
CA VAL A 376 8.55 -14.14 -2.32
C VAL A 376 9.50 -15.30 -2.03
N LEU A 377 9.77 -15.56 -0.76
CA LEU A 377 10.59 -16.70 -0.35
C LEU A 377 9.69 -17.80 0.23
N LYS A 378 10.06 -19.05 -0.03
CA LYS A 378 9.38 -20.23 0.53
C LYS A 378 10.38 -21.20 1.16
N GLY A 379 9.90 -22.04 2.07
CA GLY A 379 10.69 -23.05 2.73
C GLY A 379 10.02 -23.59 3.99
N ASN A 380 10.75 -24.39 4.76
CA ASN A 380 10.19 -25.00 5.98
C ASN A 380 9.85 -23.97 7.07
N LEU A 381 10.39 -22.73 7.00
CA LEU A 381 10.03 -21.63 7.90
C LEU A 381 8.76 -20.89 7.42
N ALA A 382 8.54 -20.80 6.13
CA ALA A 382 7.41 -20.11 5.50
C ALA A 382 6.83 -20.96 4.35
N PRO A 383 6.12 -22.06 4.64
CA PRO A 383 5.61 -22.95 3.60
C PRO A 383 4.62 -22.29 2.65
N ASP A 384 3.81 -21.33 3.11
CA ASP A 384 2.88 -20.58 2.28
C ASP A 384 3.51 -19.28 1.74
N GLY A 385 4.75 -18.98 2.14
CA GLY A 385 5.57 -17.88 1.64
C GLY A 385 5.76 -16.74 2.62
N CYS A 386 6.71 -15.88 2.28
CA CYS A 386 7.01 -14.60 2.94
C CYS A 386 7.59 -13.63 1.90
N VAL A 387 7.58 -12.34 2.19
CA VAL A 387 7.85 -11.29 1.20
C VAL A 387 9.03 -10.42 1.62
N VAL A 388 9.89 -10.07 0.66
CA VAL A 388 11.01 -9.15 0.84
C VAL A 388 11.07 -8.12 -0.29
N LYS A 389 11.37 -6.86 0.06
CA LYS A 389 11.68 -5.80 -0.90
C LYS A 389 13.14 -5.94 -1.33
N GLN A 390 13.42 -6.82 -2.30
CA GLN A 390 14.78 -7.13 -2.72
C GLN A 390 15.53 -5.93 -3.32
N SER A 391 14.81 -4.96 -3.93
CA SER A 391 15.41 -3.73 -4.45
C SER A 391 16.02 -2.82 -3.37
N ALA A 392 15.73 -3.05 -2.10
CA ALA A 392 16.25 -2.29 -0.96
C ALA A 392 17.22 -3.14 -0.10
N VAL A 393 17.60 -4.32 -0.54
CA VAL A 393 18.55 -5.22 0.13
C VAL A 393 19.95 -4.99 -0.44
N ALA A 394 20.94 -4.84 0.45
CA ALA A 394 22.34 -4.74 0.07
C ALA A 394 22.83 -6.07 -0.54
N ALA A 395 23.73 -5.99 -1.53
CA ALA A 395 24.19 -7.17 -2.27
C ALA A 395 24.78 -8.28 -1.34
N GLU A 396 25.46 -7.90 -0.28
CA GLU A 396 26.03 -8.78 0.73
C GLU A 396 24.97 -9.51 1.58
N MET A 397 23.74 -8.99 1.65
CA MET A 397 22.61 -9.54 2.40
C MET A 397 21.60 -10.30 1.53
N MET A 398 21.84 -10.41 0.22
CA MET A 398 21.00 -11.22 -0.67
C MET A 398 21.02 -12.72 -0.30
N GLN A 399 22.11 -13.15 0.31
CA GLN A 399 22.26 -14.46 0.96
C GLN A 399 22.78 -14.24 2.37
N HIS A 400 22.07 -14.77 3.36
CA HIS A 400 22.43 -14.61 4.76
C HIS A 400 22.12 -15.88 5.56
N GLU A 401 23.00 -16.22 6.49
CA GLU A 401 22.79 -17.30 7.45
C GLU A 401 23.25 -16.85 8.83
N GLY A 402 22.38 -17.02 9.83
CA GLY A 402 22.69 -16.57 11.16
C GLY A 402 21.82 -17.17 12.25
N PRO A 403 22.22 -17.00 13.52
CA PRO A 403 21.45 -17.45 14.68
C PRO A 403 20.22 -16.57 14.90
N ALA A 404 19.08 -17.19 15.20
CA ALA A 404 17.84 -16.52 15.54
C ALA A 404 17.92 -15.79 16.89
N ARG A 405 17.44 -14.56 16.92
CA ARG A 405 17.13 -13.78 18.13
C ARG A 405 15.61 -13.60 18.18
N VAL A 406 14.96 -14.30 19.12
CA VAL A 406 13.50 -14.51 19.08
C VAL A 406 12.77 -13.59 20.03
N PHE A 407 11.75 -12.89 19.51
CA PHE A 407 10.90 -11.95 20.26
C PHE A 407 9.43 -12.19 19.95
N ASP A 408 8.57 -12.15 20.98
CA ASP A 408 7.13 -12.33 20.83
C ASP A 408 6.36 -10.99 20.72
N SER A 409 7.10 -9.88 20.59
CA SER A 409 6.57 -8.54 20.36
C SER A 409 7.59 -7.63 19.67
N GLU A 410 7.09 -6.60 18.96
CA GLU A 410 7.94 -5.52 18.43
C GLU A 410 8.68 -4.78 19.54
N GLU A 411 7.99 -4.53 20.65
CA GLU A 411 8.51 -3.76 21.78
C GLU A 411 9.77 -4.41 22.40
N ASP A 412 9.74 -5.72 22.60
CA ASP A 412 10.88 -6.46 23.14
C ASP A 412 12.06 -6.48 22.16
N ALA A 413 11.78 -6.62 20.87
CA ALA A 413 12.80 -6.57 19.82
C ALA A 413 13.50 -5.22 19.78
N ILE A 414 12.74 -4.11 19.80
CA ILE A 414 13.29 -2.74 19.80
C ILE A 414 14.18 -2.50 21.03
N GLN A 415 13.71 -2.91 22.22
CA GLN A 415 14.51 -2.78 23.44
C GLN A 415 15.82 -3.56 23.35
N ALA A 416 15.82 -4.77 22.78
CA ALA A 416 17.02 -5.57 22.60
C ALA A 416 17.99 -4.92 21.61
N ILE A 417 17.49 -4.34 20.51
CA ILE A 417 18.31 -3.64 19.51
C ILE A 417 19.00 -2.44 20.15
N TYR A 418 18.25 -1.55 20.81
CA TYR A 418 18.81 -0.35 21.45
C TYR A 418 19.74 -0.67 22.62
N ALA A 419 19.53 -1.80 23.29
CA ALA A 419 20.44 -2.27 24.35
C ALA A 419 21.73 -2.91 23.80
N GLY A 420 21.94 -2.96 22.47
CA GLY A 420 23.13 -3.55 21.84
C GLY A 420 23.22 -5.07 21.98
N LYS A 421 22.09 -5.76 22.18
CA LYS A 421 22.03 -7.22 22.28
C LYS A 421 22.02 -7.92 20.92
N ILE A 422 21.71 -7.19 19.86
CA ILE A 422 21.73 -7.67 18.47
C ILE A 422 23.08 -7.31 17.89
N VAL A 423 23.75 -8.29 17.30
CA VAL A 423 25.11 -8.16 16.75
C VAL A 423 25.15 -8.58 15.27
N ALA A 424 26.23 -8.23 14.59
CA ALA A 424 26.46 -8.65 13.20
C ALA A 424 26.32 -10.17 13.05
N GLY A 425 25.60 -10.60 12.03
CA GLY A 425 25.31 -12.01 11.73
C GLY A 425 24.00 -12.53 12.31
N ASP A 426 23.34 -11.81 13.22
CA ASP A 426 22.07 -12.26 13.81
C ASP A 426 20.89 -12.21 12.81
N VAL A 427 19.90 -13.06 13.04
CA VAL A 427 18.57 -13.02 12.40
C VAL A 427 17.52 -12.72 13.47
N VAL A 428 16.97 -11.51 13.47
CA VAL A 428 15.93 -11.10 14.42
C VAL A 428 14.58 -11.67 13.96
N VAL A 429 13.92 -12.44 14.83
CA VAL A 429 12.62 -13.07 14.57
C VAL A 429 11.58 -12.44 15.49
N ILE A 430 10.62 -11.70 14.90
CA ILE A 430 9.51 -11.07 15.61
C ILE A 430 8.23 -11.82 15.23
N ARG A 431 7.60 -12.49 16.19
CA ARG A 431 6.45 -13.36 15.95
C ARG A 431 5.23 -12.96 16.77
N TYR A 432 4.07 -13.54 16.47
CA TYR A 432 2.75 -13.19 17.03
C TYR A 432 2.37 -11.72 16.76
N GLU A 433 2.78 -11.18 15.63
CA GLU A 433 2.39 -9.88 15.09
C GLU A 433 1.64 -10.00 13.75
N GLY A 434 1.24 -11.24 13.39
CA GLY A 434 0.47 -11.55 12.20
C GLY A 434 -1.00 -11.12 12.25
N PRO A 435 -1.82 -11.48 11.23
CA PRO A 435 -3.22 -11.10 11.12
C PRO A 435 -4.04 -11.42 12.36
N LYS A 436 -3.92 -12.64 12.92
CA LYS A 436 -4.63 -13.11 14.11
C LYS A 436 -3.87 -12.80 15.38
N GLY A 437 -2.57 -13.10 15.40
CA GLY A 437 -1.73 -13.04 16.60
C GLY A 437 -1.46 -11.62 17.07
N GLY A 438 -1.35 -10.67 16.14
CA GLY A 438 -1.15 -9.26 16.41
C GLY A 438 -2.20 -8.61 17.29
N PRO A 439 -3.52 -8.71 17.08
CA PRO A 439 -4.17 -8.82 15.80
C PRO A 439 -4.01 -7.56 14.96
N GLY A 440 -4.36 -7.65 13.67
CA GLY A 440 -4.28 -6.52 12.75
C GLY A 440 -2.94 -6.42 12.02
N MET A 441 -2.08 -7.44 12.14
CA MET A 441 -0.84 -7.56 11.35
C MET A 441 -0.06 -6.24 11.32
N ARG A 442 0.39 -5.78 12.51
CA ARG A 442 1.02 -4.45 12.65
C ARG A 442 2.17 -4.26 11.67
N GLU A 443 2.28 -3.07 11.16
CA GLU A 443 3.39 -2.64 10.31
C GLU A 443 4.50 -2.08 11.19
N MET A 444 5.72 -2.59 11.02
CA MET A 444 6.87 -2.22 11.85
C MET A 444 7.91 -1.46 11.03
N LEU A 445 8.35 -0.31 11.52
CA LEU A 445 9.45 0.47 10.98
C LEU A 445 10.54 0.69 12.03
N ASN A 446 10.18 0.78 13.30
CA ASN A 446 11.13 1.06 14.37
C ASN A 446 12.25 0.01 14.46
N PRO A 447 12.00 -1.31 14.41
CA PRO A 447 13.09 -2.31 14.47
C PRO A 447 14.05 -2.18 13.29
N THR A 448 13.54 -2.03 12.07
CA THR A 448 14.34 -1.94 10.84
C THR A 448 15.15 -0.64 10.79
N SER A 449 14.53 0.48 11.20
CA SER A 449 15.21 1.78 11.27
C SER A 449 16.23 1.84 12.40
N ALA A 450 15.97 1.17 13.54
CA ALA A 450 16.95 1.05 14.62
C ALA A 450 18.20 0.28 14.16
N ILE A 451 18.02 -0.85 13.49
CA ILE A 451 19.13 -1.63 12.90
C ILE A 451 19.92 -0.77 11.92
N ALA A 452 19.24 -0.04 11.02
CA ALA A 452 19.89 0.84 10.04
C ALA A 452 20.61 2.03 10.72
N GLY A 453 19.98 2.69 11.69
CA GLY A 453 20.59 3.80 12.45
C GLY A 453 21.81 3.39 13.25
N MET A 454 21.81 2.17 13.79
CA MET A 454 22.97 1.60 14.47
C MET A 454 24.07 1.13 13.51
N GLY A 455 23.80 1.04 12.20
CA GLY A 455 24.77 0.64 11.17
C GLY A 455 24.90 -0.88 11.02
N LEU A 456 23.84 -1.62 11.31
CA LEU A 456 23.77 -3.10 11.24
C LEU A 456 22.95 -3.60 10.05
N ASP A 457 22.46 -2.72 9.19
CA ASP A 457 21.58 -3.03 8.05
C ASP A 457 22.20 -3.91 6.96
N LYS A 458 23.54 -4.04 6.99
CA LYS A 458 24.33 -4.92 6.10
C LYS A 458 24.77 -6.23 6.74
N ASP A 459 24.39 -6.48 7.99
CA ASP A 459 24.88 -7.62 8.77
C ASP A 459 23.78 -8.37 9.51
N VAL A 460 22.58 -7.79 9.62
CA VAL A 460 21.46 -8.36 10.39
C VAL A 460 20.22 -8.46 9.50
N ALA A 461 19.58 -9.63 9.49
CA ALA A 461 18.30 -9.85 8.87
C ALA A 461 17.15 -9.80 9.90
N LEU A 462 15.95 -9.41 9.46
CA LEU A 462 14.74 -9.42 10.28
C LEU A 462 13.65 -10.26 9.60
N ILE A 463 12.93 -11.05 10.40
CA ILE A 463 11.83 -11.92 9.93
C ILE A 463 10.61 -11.71 10.82
N THR A 464 9.41 -11.65 10.24
CA THR A 464 8.17 -11.51 11.02
C THR A 464 6.96 -12.11 10.32
N ASP A 465 6.00 -12.58 11.09
CA ASP A 465 4.64 -12.91 10.64
C ASP A 465 3.73 -11.66 10.55
N GLY A 466 4.22 -10.52 11.05
CA GLY A 466 3.64 -9.21 10.82
C GLY A 466 4.10 -8.60 9.48
N ARG A 467 4.21 -7.27 9.44
CA ARG A 467 4.65 -6.52 8.26
C ARG A 467 5.82 -5.60 8.60
N PHE A 468 6.66 -5.36 7.60
CA PHE A 468 7.58 -4.23 7.64
C PHE A 468 7.06 -3.10 6.77
N SER A 469 7.34 -1.87 7.17
CA SER A 469 6.94 -0.67 6.45
C SER A 469 7.54 -0.64 5.04
N GLY A 470 6.82 -0.08 4.08
CA GLY A 470 7.35 0.23 2.74
C GLY A 470 8.57 1.18 2.76
N ALA A 471 8.80 1.85 3.88
CA ALA A 471 9.96 2.71 4.14
C ALA A 471 11.20 1.92 4.62
N THR A 472 11.09 0.61 4.82
CA THR A 472 12.17 -0.26 5.29
C THR A 472 13.21 -0.49 4.20
N ARG A 473 14.49 -0.54 4.61
CA ARG A 473 15.62 -1.05 3.84
C ARG A 473 16.33 -2.18 4.58
N GLY A 474 17.13 -2.97 3.86
CA GLY A 474 17.83 -4.15 4.38
C GLY A 474 17.04 -5.44 4.23
N ALA A 475 17.62 -6.56 4.69
CA ALA A 475 17.04 -7.89 4.58
C ALA A 475 15.90 -8.07 5.60
N SER A 476 14.74 -7.50 5.30
CA SER A 476 13.56 -7.50 6.15
C SER A 476 12.43 -8.28 5.49
N ILE A 477 12.18 -9.49 6.00
CA ILE A 477 11.25 -10.48 5.45
C ILE A 477 9.97 -10.48 6.28
N GLY A 478 8.88 -10.04 5.71
CA GLY A 478 7.57 -10.00 6.36
C GLY A 478 6.56 -10.98 5.78
N HIS A 479 5.33 -10.92 6.31
CA HIS A 479 4.21 -11.74 5.85
C HIS A 479 4.44 -13.25 5.95
N VAL A 480 5.29 -13.70 6.89
CA VAL A 480 5.58 -15.13 7.04
C VAL A 480 4.28 -15.89 7.27
N SER A 481 3.99 -16.79 6.33
CA SER A 481 2.76 -17.57 6.31
C SER A 481 3.05 -19.08 6.33
N PRO A 482 2.31 -19.84 7.15
CA PRO A 482 1.32 -19.42 8.17
C PRO A 482 1.94 -18.67 9.34
N GLU A 483 1.19 -17.73 9.94
CA GLU A 483 1.63 -16.97 11.12
C GLU A 483 1.80 -17.86 12.37
N ALA A 484 2.55 -17.40 13.36
CA ALA A 484 2.81 -18.12 14.61
C ALA A 484 1.51 -18.46 15.37
N ALA A 485 0.55 -17.54 15.46
CA ALA A 485 -0.72 -17.76 16.14
C ALA A 485 -1.62 -18.82 15.46
N SER A 486 -1.41 -19.09 14.19
CA SER A 486 -2.06 -20.19 13.45
C SER A 486 -1.26 -21.50 13.51
N GLY A 487 -0.19 -21.57 14.32
CA GLY A 487 0.67 -22.74 14.45
C GLY A 487 1.68 -22.88 13.30
N GLY A 488 1.99 -21.79 12.61
CA GLY A 488 3.05 -21.76 11.59
C GLY A 488 4.43 -22.02 12.15
N PRO A 489 5.39 -22.48 11.31
CA PRO A 489 6.73 -22.84 11.74
C PRO A 489 7.51 -21.72 12.42
N ILE A 490 7.25 -20.46 12.09
CA ILE A 490 7.88 -19.31 12.77
C ILE A 490 7.61 -19.32 14.28
N GLY A 491 6.46 -19.87 14.73
CA GLY A 491 6.14 -20.06 16.15
C GLY A 491 6.97 -21.11 16.84
N LEU A 492 7.72 -21.94 16.09
CA LEU A 492 8.54 -23.04 16.59
C LEU A 492 10.03 -22.69 16.65
N VAL A 493 10.42 -21.51 16.17
CA VAL A 493 11.82 -21.05 16.22
C VAL A 493 12.22 -20.82 17.68
N GLU A 494 13.37 -21.33 18.07
CA GLU A 494 13.98 -21.12 19.38
C GLU A 494 15.24 -20.26 19.28
N GLU A 495 15.62 -19.61 20.38
CA GLU A 495 16.80 -18.75 20.45
C GLU A 495 18.08 -19.51 20.03
N GLY A 496 18.83 -18.95 19.08
CA GLY A 496 20.06 -19.53 18.55
C GLY A 496 19.88 -20.55 17.42
N ASP A 497 18.63 -20.87 17.00
CA ASP A 497 18.41 -21.70 15.81
C ASP A 497 19.01 -21.02 14.57
N LEU A 498 19.66 -21.80 13.70
CA LEU A 498 20.21 -21.25 12.46
C LEU A 498 19.12 -21.08 11.40
N ILE A 499 19.05 -19.89 10.81
CA ILE A 499 18.17 -19.56 9.70
C ILE A 499 19.00 -19.16 8.49
N ALA A 500 18.74 -19.80 7.35
CA ALA A 500 19.34 -19.45 6.06
C ALA A 500 18.31 -18.77 5.16
N ILE A 501 18.72 -17.64 4.57
CA ILE A 501 17.94 -16.81 3.64
C ILE A 501 18.71 -16.78 2.32
N ASP A 502 18.08 -17.14 1.23
CA ASP A 502 18.63 -17.00 -0.12
C ASP A 502 17.56 -16.33 -1.02
N ILE A 503 17.67 -15.00 -1.16
CA ILE A 503 16.69 -14.21 -1.91
C ILE A 503 16.73 -14.56 -3.40
N PRO A 504 17.90 -14.66 -4.06
CA PRO A 504 17.98 -15.09 -5.46
C PRO A 504 17.41 -16.49 -5.73
N ALA A 505 17.51 -17.41 -4.77
CA ALA A 505 16.96 -18.76 -4.88
C ALA A 505 15.50 -18.85 -4.40
N HIS A 506 14.91 -17.75 -3.94
CA HIS A 506 13.55 -17.68 -3.36
C HIS A 506 13.35 -18.65 -2.18
N THR A 507 14.37 -18.83 -1.33
CA THR A 507 14.29 -19.79 -0.23
C THR A 507 14.55 -19.16 1.14
N ILE A 508 13.84 -19.71 2.15
CA ILE A 508 14.05 -19.42 3.56
C ILE A 508 13.98 -20.72 4.35
N THR A 509 15.04 -21.02 5.10
CA THR A 509 15.20 -22.35 5.74
C THR A 509 15.56 -22.22 7.20
N LEU A 510 14.76 -22.81 8.07
CA LEU A 510 15.10 -23.08 9.46
C LEU A 510 15.92 -24.38 9.50
N LYS A 511 17.20 -24.28 9.88
CA LYS A 511 18.13 -25.42 9.91
C LYS A 511 17.98 -26.26 11.18
N VAL A 512 16.77 -26.76 11.39
CA VAL A 512 16.42 -27.69 12.48
C VAL A 512 15.83 -28.94 11.84
N ASP A 513 16.20 -30.11 12.33
CA ASP A 513 15.70 -31.36 11.76
C ASP A 513 14.21 -31.56 11.99
N GLU A 514 13.57 -32.33 11.08
CA GLU A 514 12.12 -32.55 11.09
C GLU A 514 11.61 -33.19 12.39
N ALA A 515 12.37 -34.06 13.01
CA ALA A 515 11.98 -34.74 14.25
C ALA A 515 11.93 -33.73 15.41
N THR A 516 12.90 -32.83 15.48
CA THR A 516 12.92 -31.74 16.45
C THR A 516 11.76 -30.76 16.22
N LEU A 517 11.48 -30.35 14.96
CA LEU A 517 10.36 -29.50 14.64
C LEU A 517 9.02 -30.17 14.98
N ALA A 518 8.87 -31.45 14.69
CA ALA A 518 7.68 -32.21 15.07
C ALA A 518 7.49 -32.27 16.59
N ALA A 519 8.58 -32.46 17.34
CA ALA A 519 8.54 -32.47 18.80
C ALA A 519 8.18 -31.09 19.40
N ARG A 520 8.70 -30.00 18.82
CA ARG A 520 8.32 -28.63 19.21
C ARG A 520 6.84 -28.36 18.88
N LYS A 521 6.38 -28.77 17.68
CA LYS A 521 4.99 -28.64 17.24
C LYS A 521 4.02 -29.37 18.19
N ALA A 522 4.38 -30.56 18.63
CA ALA A 522 3.58 -31.35 19.57
C ALA A 522 3.42 -30.68 20.96
N LYS A 523 4.36 -29.82 21.34
CA LYS A 523 4.33 -29.07 22.60
C LYS A 523 3.77 -27.65 22.44
N TRP A 524 3.69 -27.17 21.20
CA TRP A 524 3.21 -25.81 20.96
C TRP A 524 1.76 -25.64 21.35
N VAL A 525 1.45 -24.58 22.05
CA VAL A 525 0.10 -24.16 22.43
C VAL A 525 -0.06 -22.71 21.99
N CYS A 526 -1.15 -22.41 21.28
CA CYS A 526 -1.43 -21.03 20.89
C CYS A 526 -1.51 -20.14 22.14
N PRO A 527 -0.74 -19.06 22.22
CA PRO A 527 -0.83 -18.10 23.31
C PRO A 527 -2.24 -17.51 23.43
N GLU A 528 -2.59 -17.07 24.62
CA GLU A 528 -3.83 -16.32 24.84
C GLU A 528 -3.86 -15.07 23.95
N PRO A 529 -5.03 -14.74 23.33
CA PRO A 529 -5.13 -13.55 22.48
C PRO A 529 -4.68 -12.28 23.19
N LYS A 530 -3.78 -11.52 22.57
CA LYS A 530 -3.29 -10.23 23.10
C LYS A 530 -4.44 -9.24 23.35
N ILE A 531 -5.51 -9.28 22.52
CA ILE A 531 -6.68 -8.41 22.61
C ILE A 531 -7.95 -9.26 22.60
N LYS A 532 -8.75 -9.15 23.67
CA LYS A 532 -9.92 -10.02 23.92
C LYS A 532 -11.28 -9.35 23.66
N THR A 533 -11.30 -8.04 23.39
CA THR A 533 -12.54 -7.26 23.24
C THR A 533 -12.44 -6.25 22.07
N GLY A 534 -13.59 -5.69 21.68
CA GLY A 534 -13.66 -4.63 20.66
C GLY A 534 -13.49 -5.14 19.25
N TYR A 535 -13.12 -4.22 18.35
CA TYR A 535 -13.03 -4.50 16.92
C TYR A 535 -11.93 -5.50 16.59
N LEU A 536 -10.73 -5.34 17.17
CA LEU A 536 -9.60 -6.23 16.92
C LEU A 536 -9.87 -7.68 17.32
N ALA A 537 -10.64 -7.92 18.41
CA ALA A 537 -11.02 -9.27 18.81
C ALA A 537 -12.02 -9.92 17.83
N ARG A 538 -12.87 -9.12 17.16
CA ARG A 538 -13.73 -9.60 16.08
C ARG A 538 -12.93 -9.88 14.80
N TYR A 539 -12.04 -8.97 14.43
CA TYR A 539 -11.15 -9.10 13.28
C TYR A 539 -10.32 -10.40 13.36
N ALA A 540 -9.67 -10.67 14.50
CA ALA A 540 -8.84 -11.86 14.67
C ALA A 540 -9.60 -13.20 14.46
N LYS A 541 -10.93 -13.21 14.58
CA LYS A 541 -11.75 -14.41 14.37
C LYS A 541 -12.07 -14.66 12.90
N LEU A 542 -12.09 -13.61 12.09
CA LEU A 542 -12.58 -13.63 10.72
C LEU A 542 -11.45 -13.50 9.69
N VAL A 543 -10.29 -12.97 10.10
CA VAL A 543 -9.21 -12.69 9.17
C VAL A 543 -8.54 -13.95 8.63
N SER A 544 -8.32 -13.97 7.32
CA SER A 544 -7.55 -14.99 6.62
C SER A 544 -6.04 -14.80 6.80
N SER A 545 -5.25 -15.70 6.22
CA SER A 545 -3.78 -15.64 6.25
C SER A 545 -3.24 -14.51 5.35
N ALA A 546 -1.99 -14.08 5.61
CA ALA A 546 -1.35 -12.98 4.89
C ALA A 546 -1.10 -13.32 3.41
N ASP A 547 -0.77 -14.56 3.07
CA ASP A 547 -0.63 -15.04 1.68
C ASP A 547 -1.93 -14.94 0.86
N LYS A 548 -3.08 -14.79 1.55
CA LYS A 548 -4.41 -14.58 0.97
C LYS A 548 -4.91 -13.14 1.09
N GLY A 549 -4.02 -12.20 1.40
CA GLY A 549 -4.35 -10.78 1.52
C GLY A 549 -4.88 -10.35 2.89
N ALA A 550 -4.92 -11.23 3.91
CA ALA A 550 -5.46 -10.93 5.25
C ALA A 550 -6.84 -10.25 5.17
N ILE A 551 -7.77 -10.85 4.44
CA ILE A 551 -9.15 -10.40 4.25
C ILE A 551 -10.07 -10.95 5.34
N LEU A 552 -11.23 -10.33 5.54
CA LEU A 552 -12.28 -10.86 6.41
C LEU A 552 -13.18 -11.82 5.63
N GLU A 553 -13.35 -13.05 6.17
CA GLU A 553 -14.21 -14.12 5.64
C GLU A 553 -15.30 -14.49 6.62
#